data_6473356cf7608d131779852bb7d60e9e
#
_entry.id   6473356cf7608d131779852bb7d60e9e
#
_cell.length_a   1.000
_cell.length_b   1.000
_cell.length_c   1.000
_cell.angle_alpha   90.00
_cell.angle_beta   90.00
_cell.angle_gamma   90.00
#
_symmetry.space_group_name_H-M   'P 1'
#
loop_
_entity.id
_entity.type
_entity.pdbx_description
1 polymer ?
#
loop_
_entity_poly.entity_id
_entity_poly.type
_entity_poly.pdbx_seq_one_letter_code
_entity_poly.pdbx_strand_id
1 'polypeptide(L)'
;MKIGLIGTKIGMTREFVKSGQSIPVTVVRVEKGVESVAESGILAGFPIIDYKVTILDGLHHDVDSSVLAFEIASRYCFRELCQKATLKLLEPMMKVEVVTPEDFMGDVIGDLNSRRGQVASTEARGNATAINATVPLANMFGYINNLRSSTQGRAQYTMQFSHYDKVPQNVQDEVTKKLA
;
A
#
# COMPACT_ATOMS: atom_id res chain seq x y z
N MET A 1 14.20 12.09 17.29
CA MET A 1 13.84 11.12 18.34
C MET A 1 14.50 9.80 17.99
N LYS A 2 15.41 9.28 18.81
CA LYS A 2 16.03 7.98 18.55
C LYS A 2 15.10 6.91 19.13
N ILE A 3 14.51 6.10 18.28
CA ILE A 3 13.66 4.98 18.69
C ILE A 3 14.49 3.72 18.53
N GLY A 4 14.81 3.06 19.64
CA GLY A 4 15.50 1.77 19.62
C GLY A 4 14.53 0.68 19.21
N LEU A 5 14.91 -0.14 18.23
CA LEU A 5 14.24 -1.37 17.86
C LEU A 5 14.97 -2.55 18.48
N ILE A 6 14.23 -3.40 19.16
CA ILE A 6 14.73 -4.65 19.74
C ILE A 6 14.35 -5.78 18.78
N GLY A 7 15.32 -6.58 18.39
CA GLY A 7 15.12 -7.62 17.38
C GLY A 7 15.06 -9.04 17.94
N THR A 8 14.60 -9.99 17.13
CA THR A 8 14.50 -11.41 17.50
C THR A 8 15.85 -12.11 17.39
N LYS A 9 16.32 -12.77 18.47
CA LYS A 9 17.52 -13.59 18.44
C LYS A 9 17.26 -14.86 17.64
N ILE A 10 17.95 -15.03 16.49
CA ILE A 10 17.87 -16.25 15.69
C ILE A 10 18.79 -17.34 16.19
N GLY A 11 19.89 -16.93 16.84
CA GLY A 11 20.89 -17.83 17.35
C GLY A 11 22.17 -17.11 17.75
N MET A 12 23.10 -17.85 18.28
CA MET A 12 24.48 -17.38 18.48
C MET A 12 25.36 -17.97 17.40
N THR A 13 26.14 -17.14 16.75
CA THR A 13 27.18 -17.58 15.82
C THR A 13 28.51 -16.92 16.22
N ARG A 14 29.57 -17.30 15.54
CA ARG A 14 30.88 -16.65 15.71
C ARG A 14 31.27 -16.01 14.40
N GLU A 15 31.63 -14.76 14.46
CA GLU A 15 32.19 -14.04 13.32
C GLU A 15 33.71 -13.92 13.51
N PHE A 16 34.45 -14.20 12.46
CA PHE A 16 35.91 -14.06 12.47
C PHE A 16 36.24 -12.71 11.81
N VAL A 17 36.74 -11.78 12.64
CA VAL A 17 37.23 -10.50 12.12
C VAL A 17 38.57 -10.66 11.41
N LYS A 18 38.95 -9.70 10.59
CA LYS A 18 40.20 -9.73 9.78
C LYS A 18 41.48 -10.00 10.58
N SER A 19 41.45 -9.77 11.87
CA SER A 19 42.56 -10.09 12.80
C SER A 19 42.62 -11.56 13.23
N GLY A 20 41.70 -12.40 12.79
CA GLY A 20 41.59 -13.81 13.16
C GLY A 20 40.93 -14.05 14.52
N GLN A 21 40.51 -13.02 15.24
CA GLN A 21 39.74 -13.17 16.47
C GLN A 21 38.32 -13.61 16.21
N SER A 22 37.87 -14.61 17.00
CA SER A 22 36.50 -15.08 16.99
C SER A 22 35.67 -14.30 18.00
N ILE A 23 34.69 -13.56 17.50
CA ILE A 23 33.76 -12.79 18.33
C ILE A 23 32.42 -13.53 18.37
N PRO A 24 31.85 -13.83 19.55
CA PRO A 24 30.51 -14.36 19.64
C PRO A 24 29.50 -13.31 19.18
N VAL A 25 28.71 -13.63 18.16
CA VAL A 25 27.71 -12.71 17.60
C VAL A 25 26.33 -13.28 17.89
N THR A 26 25.49 -12.48 18.49
CA THR A 26 24.07 -12.79 18.59
C THR A 26 23.36 -12.22 17.38
N VAL A 27 22.89 -13.10 16.51
CA VAL A 27 22.10 -12.70 15.34
C VAL A 27 20.66 -12.52 15.77
N VAL A 28 20.17 -11.32 15.58
CA VAL A 28 18.85 -10.90 16.03
C VAL A 28 17.94 -10.68 14.83
N ARG A 29 16.83 -11.40 14.80
CA ARG A 29 15.82 -11.27 13.73
C ARG A 29 14.65 -10.43 14.24
N VAL A 30 14.51 -9.23 13.71
CA VAL A 30 13.38 -8.33 13.99
C VAL A 30 12.22 -8.59 13.02
N GLU A 31 12.52 -9.22 11.90
CA GLU A 31 11.63 -9.37 10.75
C GLU A 31 10.23 -9.85 11.13
N LYS A 32 10.12 -11.00 11.79
CA LYS A 32 8.81 -11.61 12.10
C LYS A 32 7.86 -10.70 12.88
N GLY A 33 8.38 -9.98 13.87
CA GLY A 33 7.56 -9.09 14.67
C GLY A 33 7.07 -7.88 13.87
N VAL A 34 7.95 -7.29 13.06
CA VAL A 34 7.62 -6.17 12.17
C VAL A 34 6.66 -6.62 11.06
N GLU A 35 6.97 -7.72 10.37
CA GLU A 35 6.13 -8.29 9.30
C GLU A 35 4.72 -8.59 9.78
N SER A 36 4.57 -9.24 10.93
CA SER A 36 3.27 -9.55 11.53
C SER A 36 2.39 -8.31 11.75
N VAL A 37 2.99 -7.18 12.13
CA VAL A 37 2.25 -5.92 12.29
C VAL A 37 2.02 -5.24 10.95
N ALA A 38 3.00 -5.29 10.05
CA ALA A 38 2.87 -4.72 8.71
C ALA A 38 1.77 -5.42 7.89
N GLU A 39 1.68 -6.74 7.97
CA GLU A 39 0.65 -7.52 7.29
C GLU A 39 -0.76 -7.26 7.84
N SER A 40 -0.88 -7.16 9.16
CA SER A 40 -2.19 -6.91 9.81
C SER A 40 -2.64 -5.45 9.70
N GLY A 41 -1.70 -4.53 9.45
CA GLY A 41 -1.95 -3.10 9.42
C GLY A 41 -2.41 -2.53 10.76
N ILE A 42 -2.45 -1.20 10.87
CA ILE A 42 -2.80 -0.52 12.13
C ILE A 42 -4.00 0.41 11.94
N LEU A 43 -4.14 1.01 10.75
CA LEU A 43 -5.16 2.02 10.51
C LEU A 43 -6.53 1.41 10.17
N ALA A 44 -6.56 0.42 9.29
CA ALA A 44 -7.80 -0.18 8.79
C ALA A 44 -7.64 -1.66 8.41
N GLY A 45 -6.67 -2.36 9.00
CA GLY A 45 -6.40 -3.78 8.71
C GLY A 45 -5.77 -4.04 7.34
N PHE A 46 -5.38 -3.00 6.61
CA PHE A 46 -4.67 -3.17 5.34
C PHE A 46 -3.16 -3.21 5.55
N PRO A 47 -2.43 -4.03 4.76
CA PRO A 47 -0.98 -4.15 4.88
C PRO A 47 -0.27 -2.82 4.74
N ILE A 48 0.79 -2.62 5.55
CA ILE A 48 1.68 -1.46 5.42
C ILE A 48 2.69 -1.78 4.33
N ILE A 49 2.84 -0.90 3.36
CA ILE A 49 3.78 -1.01 2.25
C ILE A 49 4.78 0.15 2.26
N ASP A 50 5.86 0.01 1.50
CA ASP A 50 6.89 1.06 1.32
C ASP A 50 7.51 1.57 2.63
N TYR A 51 7.81 0.66 3.56
CA TYR A 51 8.51 0.99 4.80
C TYR A 51 9.93 0.44 4.82
N LYS A 52 10.81 1.15 5.53
CA LYS A 52 12.18 0.72 5.82
C LYS A 52 12.41 0.77 7.32
N VAL A 53 12.78 -0.36 7.89
CA VAL A 53 13.15 -0.46 9.31
C VAL A 53 14.66 -0.50 9.44
N THR A 54 15.22 0.34 10.28
CA THR A 54 16.64 0.37 10.62
C THR A 54 16.80 0.16 12.12
N ILE A 55 17.51 -0.88 12.51
CA ILE A 55 17.85 -1.13 13.90
C ILE A 55 19.03 -0.20 14.24
N LEU A 56 18.85 0.62 15.27
CA LEU A 56 19.89 1.56 15.72
C LEU A 56 20.65 1.02 16.91
N ASP A 57 19.94 0.32 17.81
CA ASP A 57 20.50 -0.21 19.05
C ASP A 57 19.61 -1.34 19.59
N GLY A 58 20.16 -2.15 20.49
CA GLY A 58 19.45 -3.23 21.16
C GLY A 58 20.21 -3.72 22.38
N LEU A 59 19.47 -4.06 23.43
CA LEU A 59 20.02 -4.63 24.65
C LEU A 59 19.64 -6.11 24.76
N HIS A 60 20.57 -6.91 25.20
CA HIS A 60 20.40 -8.33 25.44
C HIS A 60 20.68 -8.65 26.91
N HIS A 61 19.82 -9.41 27.53
CA HIS A 61 19.96 -9.95 28.88
C HIS A 61 19.94 -11.48 28.82
N ASP A 62 20.88 -12.14 29.46
CA ASP A 62 21.03 -13.61 29.35
C ASP A 62 19.82 -14.38 29.86
N VAL A 63 19.06 -13.82 30.79
CA VAL A 63 17.89 -14.48 31.39
C VAL A 63 16.59 -14.15 30.67
N ASP A 64 16.41 -12.92 30.17
CA ASP A 64 15.11 -12.40 29.68
C ASP A 64 15.03 -12.28 28.16
N SER A 65 16.11 -12.51 27.45
CA SER A 65 16.19 -12.30 26.00
C SER A 65 15.93 -13.57 25.22
N SER A 66 14.70 -14.10 25.33
CA SER A 66 14.25 -15.20 24.47
C SER A 66 13.87 -14.72 23.06
N VAL A 67 13.84 -15.64 22.09
CA VAL A 67 13.36 -15.37 20.72
C VAL A 67 11.96 -14.77 20.73
N LEU A 68 11.06 -15.30 21.55
CA LEU A 68 9.70 -14.81 21.69
C LEU A 68 9.64 -13.40 22.30
N ALA A 69 10.50 -13.10 23.30
CA ALA A 69 10.56 -11.79 23.90
C ALA A 69 10.96 -10.71 22.87
N PHE A 70 11.92 -10.99 22.01
CA PHE A 70 12.33 -10.09 20.94
C PHE A 70 11.24 -9.93 19.85
N GLU A 71 10.55 -10.99 19.50
CA GLU A 71 9.42 -10.91 18.57
C GLU A 71 8.29 -10.04 19.12
N ILE A 72 7.92 -10.23 20.38
CA ILE A 72 6.89 -9.43 21.04
C ILE A 72 7.34 -7.97 21.14
N ALA A 73 8.58 -7.71 21.58
CA ALA A 73 9.11 -6.36 21.71
C ALA A 73 9.13 -5.62 20.37
N SER A 74 9.51 -6.30 19.28
CA SER A 74 9.52 -5.70 17.94
C SER A 74 8.11 -5.39 17.43
N ARG A 75 7.11 -6.23 17.73
CA ARG A 75 5.69 -5.94 17.44
C ARG A 75 5.22 -4.66 18.13
N TYR A 76 5.47 -4.55 19.43
CA TYR A 76 5.08 -3.36 20.20
C TYR A 76 5.79 -2.11 19.69
N CYS A 77 7.10 -2.20 19.49
CA CYS A 77 7.89 -1.08 19.01
C CYS A 77 7.43 -0.58 17.64
N PHE A 78 7.21 -1.49 16.69
CA PHE A 78 6.74 -1.13 15.36
C PHE A 78 5.32 -0.56 15.38
N ARG A 79 4.42 -1.12 16.21
CA ARG A 79 3.08 -0.59 16.41
C ARG A 79 3.09 0.83 16.97
N GLU A 80 3.92 1.10 17.98
CA GLU A 80 4.08 2.42 18.56
C GLU A 80 4.68 3.43 17.56
N LEU A 81 5.65 3.00 16.76
CA LEU A 81 6.19 3.79 15.64
C LEU A 81 5.12 4.21 14.67
N CYS A 82 4.31 3.26 14.23
CA CYS A 82 3.23 3.51 13.28
C CYS A 82 2.13 4.42 13.85
N GLN A 83 1.83 4.32 15.15
CA GLN A 83 0.90 5.24 15.82
C GLN A 83 1.42 6.69 15.88
N LYS A 84 2.74 6.86 16.03
CA LYS A 84 3.39 8.18 16.01
C LYS A 84 3.61 8.73 14.60
N ALA A 85 3.58 7.86 13.60
CA ALA A 85 3.69 8.24 12.19
C ALA A 85 2.32 8.65 11.64
N THR A 86 2.34 9.57 10.68
CA THR A 86 1.12 9.96 9.96
C THR A 86 0.85 8.93 8.86
N LEU A 87 0.17 7.85 9.22
CA LEU A 87 -0.24 6.83 8.25
C LEU A 87 -1.27 7.40 7.27
N LYS A 88 -1.14 7.05 6.01
CA LYS A 88 -2.10 7.38 4.95
C LYS A 88 -2.60 6.09 4.32
N LEU A 89 -3.92 6.03 4.11
CA LEU A 89 -4.52 4.96 3.33
C LEU A 89 -4.19 5.18 1.85
N LEU A 90 -3.82 4.10 1.17
CA LEU A 90 -3.56 4.12 -0.27
C LEU A 90 -4.68 3.36 -0.98
N GLU A 91 -5.04 3.83 -2.17
CA GLU A 91 -5.97 3.15 -3.06
C GLU A 91 -5.30 2.82 -4.40
N PRO A 92 -5.61 1.68 -5.02
CA PRO A 92 -5.09 1.34 -6.33
C PRO A 92 -5.74 2.23 -7.40
N MET A 93 -4.92 2.90 -8.17
CA MET A 93 -5.31 3.71 -9.32
C MET A 93 -5.17 2.88 -10.59
N MET A 94 -6.22 2.90 -11.39
CA MET A 94 -6.30 2.17 -12.65
C MET A 94 -6.12 3.11 -13.83
N LYS A 95 -5.26 2.75 -14.76
CA LYS A 95 -5.21 3.37 -16.08
C LYS A 95 -6.34 2.78 -16.91
N VAL A 96 -7.27 3.61 -17.32
CA VAL A 96 -8.47 3.24 -18.08
C VAL A 96 -8.39 3.89 -19.45
N GLU A 97 -8.54 3.10 -20.51
CA GLU A 97 -8.75 3.58 -21.86
C GLU A 97 -10.19 3.24 -22.27
N VAL A 98 -10.95 4.24 -22.66
CA VAL A 98 -12.31 4.05 -23.20
C VAL A 98 -12.33 4.48 -24.66
N VAL A 99 -12.75 3.58 -25.54
CA VAL A 99 -12.93 3.87 -26.97
C VAL A 99 -14.43 3.99 -27.24
N THR A 100 -14.86 5.16 -27.70
CA THR A 100 -16.28 5.48 -27.92
C THR A 100 -16.43 6.34 -29.19
N PRO A 101 -17.60 6.25 -29.88
CA PRO A 101 -17.94 7.24 -30.90
C PRO A 101 -17.94 8.67 -30.31
N GLU A 102 -17.64 9.64 -31.15
CA GLU A 102 -17.53 11.05 -30.74
C GLU A 102 -18.81 11.59 -30.08
N ASP A 103 -19.97 11.14 -30.55
CA ASP A 103 -21.29 11.51 -30.00
C ASP A 103 -21.45 11.25 -28.51
N PHE A 104 -20.75 10.24 -27.97
CA PHE A 104 -20.85 9.84 -26.56
C PHE A 104 -19.63 10.28 -25.72
N MET A 105 -18.67 10.98 -26.30
CA MET A 105 -17.44 11.39 -25.61
C MET A 105 -17.75 12.21 -24.36
N GLY A 106 -18.67 13.14 -24.44
CA GLY A 106 -19.05 14.01 -23.30
C GLY A 106 -19.61 13.21 -22.12
N ASP A 107 -20.51 12.27 -22.40
CA ASP A 107 -21.13 11.41 -21.37
C ASP A 107 -20.11 10.51 -20.68
N VAL A 108 -19.19 9.93 -21.46
CA VAL A 108 -18.11 9.10 -20.93
C VAL A 108 -17.15 9.90 -20.04
N ILE A 109 -16.74 11.09 -20.46
CA ILE A 109 -15.90 11.98 -19.66
C ILE A 109 -16.62 12.39 -18.37
N GLY A 110 -17.90 12.73 -18.46
CA GLY A 110 -18.74 13.06 -17.32
C GLY A 110 -18.82 11.91 -16.29
N ASP A 111 -19.06 10.68 -16.76
CA ASP A 111 -19.12 9.49 -15.88
C ASP A 111 -17.75 9.20 -15.24
N LEU A 112 -16.65 9.26 -16.00
CA LEU A 112 -15.30 9.07 -15.46
C LEU A 112 -14.97 10.12 -14.38
N ASN A 113 -15.31 11.38 -14.62
CA ASN A 113 -15.10 12.45 -13.63
C ASN A 113 -15.95 12.23 -12.36
N SER A 114 -17.20 11.78 -12.50
CA SER A 114 -18.06 11.47 -11.35
C SER A 114 -17.50 10.34 -10.48
N ARG A 115 -16.69 9.45 -11.07
CA ARG A 115 -15.98 8.35 -10.42
C ARG A 115 -14.61 8.75 -9.86
N ARG A 116 -14.35 10.03 -9.67
CA ARG A 116 -13.05 10.55 -9.23
C ARG A 116 -11.92 10.29 -10.23
N GLY A 117 -12.28 10.04 -11.48
CA GLY A 117 -11.33 9.85 -12.56
C GLY A 117 -10.71 11.18 -13.00
N GLN A 118 -9.46 11.10 -13.44
CA GLN A 118 -8.73 12.20 -14.05
C GLN A 118 -8.46 11.85 -15.51
N VAL A 119 -9.08 12.56 -16.42
CA VAL A 119 -8.84 12.39 -17.86
C VAL A 119 -7.47 12.99 -18.19
N ALA A 120 -6.59 12.18 -18.74
CA ALA A 120 -5.23 12.55 -19.10
C ALA A 120 -5.12 13.03 -20.57
N SER A 121 -5.77 12.31 -21.49
CA SER A 121 -5.76 12.63 -22.92
C SER A 121 -6.99 12.08 -23.64
N THR A 122 -7.29 12.69 -24.77
CA THR A 122 -8.24 12.16 -25.74
C THR A 122 -7.56 12.09 -27.11
N GLU A 123 -7.75 10.99 -27.82
CA GLU A 123 -7.10 10.72 -29.10
C GLU A 123 -8.15 10.27 -30.13
N ALA A 124 -8.21 10.92 -31.27
CA ALA A 124 -9.06 10.48 -32.36
C ALA A 124 -8.50 9.20 -33.00
N ARG A 125 -9.34 8.17 -33.16
CA ARG A 125 -9.00 6.88 -33.81
C ARG A 125 -10.04 6.55 -34.87
N GLY A 126 -9.88 7.11 -36.07
CA GLY A 126 -10.85 6.97 -37.17
C GLY A 126 -12.19 7.60 -36.77
N ASN A 127 -13.26 6.80 -36.71
CA ASN A 127 -14.61 7.25 -36.35
C ASN A 127 -14.91 7.15 -34.83
N ALA A 128 -13.89 6.92 -34.01
CA ALA A 128 -14.01 6.81 -32.56
C ALA A 128 -12.96 7.69 -31.87
N THR A 129 -13.20 7.98 -30.60
CA THR A 129 -12.27 8.69 -29.73
C THR A 129 -11.84 7.77 -28.61
N ALA A 130 -10.53 7.66 -28.38
CA ALA A 130 -9.95 6.99 -27.22
C ALA A 130 -9.73 8.01 -26.11
N ILE A 131 -10.31 7.77 -24.96
CA ILE A 131 -10.22 8.60 -23.74
C ILE A 131 -9.35 7.85 -22.76
N ASN A 132 -8.22 8.45 -22.40
CA ASN A 132 -7.31 7.91 -21.40
C ASN A 132 -7.55 8.61 -20.06
N ALA A 133 -7.79 7.85 -19.01
CA ALA A 133 -8.04 8.38 -17.68
C ALA A 133 -7.38 7.52 -16.59
N THR A 134 -7.16 8.12 -15.44
CA THR A 134 -6.74 7.41 -14.22
C THR A 134 -7.90 7.46 -13.22
N VAL A 135 -8.38 6.29 -12.77
CA VAL A 135 -9.58 6.16 -11.93
C VAL A 135 -9.29 5.23 -10.76
N PRO A 136 -9.75 5.54 -9.53
CA PRO A 136 -9.65 4.60 -8.42
C PRO A 136 -10.40 3.30 -8.70
N LEU A 137 -9.77 2.15 -8.40
CA LEU A 137 -10.39 0.83 -8.63
C LEU A 137 -11.75 0.70 -7.92
N ALA A 138 -11.87 1.24 -6.71
CA ALA A 138 -13.10 1.21 -5.93
C ALA A 138 -14.31 1.79 -6.68
N ASN A 139 -14.09 2.78 -7.56
CA ASN A 139 -15.13 3.45 -8.32
C ASN A 139 -15.39 2.81 -9.70
N MET A 140 -14.61 1.78 -10.07
CA MET A 140 -14.77 1.09 -11.35
C MET A 140 -15.71 -0.10 -11.29
N PHE A 141 -16.14 -0.53 -10.11
CA PHE A 141 -17.13 -1.59 -9.98
C PHE A 141 -18.46 -1.19 -10.62
N GLY A 142 -18.98 -2.07 -11.47
CA GLY A 142 -20.21 -1.80 -12.22
C GLY A 142 -20.07 -0.83 -13.40
N TYR A 143 -18.89 -0.30 -13.69
CA TYR A 143 -18.66 0.66 -14.76
C TYR A 143 -19.15 0.19 -16.12
N ILE A 144 -18.92 -1.09 -16.47
CA ILE A 144 -19.34 -1.65 -17.75
C ILE A 144 -20.84 -1.49 -18.05
N ASN A 145 -21.68 -1.62 -17.01
CA ASN A 145 -23.13 -1.49 -17.18
C ASN A 145 -23.52 -0.05 -17.50
N ASN A 146 -22.92 0.91 -16.79
CA ASN A 146 -23.15 2.33 -17.03
C ASN A 146 -22.62 2.74 -18.41
N LEU A 147 -21.43 2.29 -18.78
CA LEU A 147 -20.84 2.57 -20.09
C LEU A 147 -21.72 2.05 -21.23
N ARG A 148 -22.21 0.81 -21.12
CA ARG A 148 -23.10 0.22 -22.12
C ARG A 148 -24.43 0.98 -22.23
N SER A 149 -25.00 1.38 -21.10
CA SER A 149 -26.27 2.11 -21.09
C SER A 149 -26.11 3.50 -21.71
N SER A 150 -25.08 4.25 -21.36
CA SER A 150 -24.86 5.61 -21.87
C SER A 150 -24.42 5.66 -23.33
N THR A 151 -23.75 4.61 -23.83
CA THR A 151 -23.20 4.56 -25.20
C THR A 151 -23.95 3.61 -26.13
N GLN A 152 -25.11 3.11 -25.74
CA GLN A 152 -25.88 2.14 -26.49
C GLN A 152 -25.08 0.88 -26.90
N GLY A 153 -24.15 0.48 -26.03
CA GLY A 153 -23.26 -0.65 -26.25
C GLY A 153 -22.11 -0.42 -27.24
N ARG A 154 -21.92 0.82 -27.73
CA ARG A 154 -20.91 1.13 -28.76
C ARG A 154 -19.53 1.46 -28.22
N ALA A 155 -19.36 1.59 -26.91
CA ALA A 155 -18.06 1.84 -26.28
C ALA A 155 -17.46 0.56 -25.73
N GLN A 156 -16.12 0.54 -25.72
CA GLN A 156 -15.31 -0.50 -25.09
C GLN A 156 -14.33 0.18 -24.14
N TYR A 157 -13.94 -0.53 -23.07
CA TYR A 157 -12.88 -0.03 -22.20
C TYR A 157 -11.90 -1.14 -21.85
N THR A 158 -10.68 -0.73 -21.58
CA THR A 158 -9.62 -1.55 -20.99
C THR A 158 -9.14 -0.90 -19.69
N MET A 159 -8.72 -1.72 -18.74
CA MET A 159 -8.28 -1.24 -17.45
C MET A 159 -7.05 -2.02 -17.00
N GLN A 160 -6.01 -1.29 -16.55
CA GLN A 160 -4.77 -1.86 -16.04
C GLN A 160 -4.36 -1.15 -14.75
N PHE A 161 -3.74 -1.86 -13.83
CA PHE A 161 -3.16 -1.25 -12.64
C PHE A 161 -2.06 -0.25 -13.04
N SER A 162 -2.09 0.93 -12.43
CA SER A 162 -1.08 1.97 -12.65
C SER A 162 -0.17 2.12 -11.45
N HIS A 163 -0.71 2.57 -10.33
CA HIS A 163 0.03 2.85 -9.11
C HIS A 163 -0.92 2.91 -7.91
N TYR A 164 -0.35 3.02 -6.72
CA TYR A 164 -1.10 3.39 -5.53
C TYR A 164 -1.02 4.90 -5.30
N ASP A 165 -2.14 5.52 -4.92
CA ASP A 165 -2.19 6.94 -4.55
C ASP A 165 -2.94 7.13 -3.24
N LYS A 166 -2.72 8.27 -2.62
CA LYS A 166 -3.31 8.61 -1.32
C LYS A 166 -4.82 8.82 -1.43
N VAL A 167 -5.54 8.15 -0.56
CA VAL A 167 -6.98 8.33 -0.45
C VAL A 167 -7.29 9.72 0.14
N PRO A 168 -8.26 10.47 -0.39
CA PRO A 168 -8.74 11.71 0.24
C PRO A 168 -9.20 11.49 1.67
N GLN A 169 -9.02 12.48 2.54
CA GLN A 169 -9.26 12.34 3.98
C GLN A 169 -10.70 11.93 4.30
N ASN A 170 -11.68 12.48 3.60
CA ASN A 170 -13.09 12.12 3.77
C ASN A 170 -13.38 10.63 3.50
N VAL A 171 -12.73 10.06 2.46
CA VAL A 171 -12.87 8.64 2.13
C VAL A 171 -12.10 7.77 3.13
N GLN A 172 -10.92 8.22 3.55
CA GLN A 172 -10.16 7.53 4.60
C GLN A 172 -10.97 7.42 5.89
N ASP A 173 -11.61 8.51 6.31
CA ASP A 173 -12.43 8.56 7.53
C ASP A 173 -13.65 7.64 7.42
N GLU A 174 -14.27 7.57 6.24
CA GLU A 174 -15.40 6.66 5.99
C GLU A 174 -14.98 5.19 6.06
N VAL A 175 -13.86 4.84 5.43
CA VAL A 175 -13.33 3.46 5.45
C VAL A 175 -12.94 3.06 6.87
N THR A 176 -12.23 3.92 7.58
CA THR A 176 -11.80 3.66 8.96
C THR A 176 -13.00 3.47 9.91
N LYS A 177 -14.06 4.26 9.74
CA LYS A 177 -15.30 4.11 10.54
C LYS A 177 -16.06 2.80 10.25
N LYS A 178 -16.00 2.30 9.03
CA LYS A 178 -16.66 1.03 8.66
C LYS A 178 -15.93 -0.21 9.17
N LEU A 179 -14.65 -0.09 9.48
CA LEU A 179 -13.78 -1.20 9.88
C LEU A 179 -13.42 -1.17 11.38
N ALA A 180 -13.78 -0.11 12.09
CA ALA A 180 -13.68 0.01 13.55
C ALA A 180 -14.91 -0.58 14.23
#